data_40b2085ac2cac8b56ca267ec898ebaa7
#
_entry.id   40b2085ac2cac8b56ca267ec898ebaa7
#
_cell.length_a   1.000
_cell.length_b   1.000
_cell.length_c   1.000
_cell.angle_alpha   90.00
_cell.angle_beta   90.00
_cell.angle_gamma   90.00
#
_symmetry.space_group_name_H-M   'P 1'
#
loop_
_entity.id
_entity.type
_entity.pdbx_description
1 polymer ?
#
loop_
_entity_poly.entity_id
_entity_poly.type
_entity_poly.pdbx_seq_one_letter_code
_entity_poly.pdbx_strand_id
1 'polypeptide(L)'
;MGWTLNRQVVLANKARAAIFVIAASAQAGSQAQGVPVPPPAVSLVPVATGLVHPWAVAFLPGGQFLVTERPGRLRVVSATGQVGPALAGVPQVAAGGQGGLLDVVTDNDFARNRRIYFCFAEPAAGGAAPSGVMRMTLPWWLSSFWASSLRW
;
A
#
# COMPACT_ATOMS: atom_id res chain seq x y z
N MET A 1 63.64 -40.79 2.19
CA MET A 1 64.55 -40.57 3.34
C MET A 1 63.70 -39.94 4.43
N GLY A 2 63.39 -40.59 5.44
CA GLY A 2 63.90 -41.43 6.48
C GLY A 2 63.17 -40.95 7.74
N TRP A 3 62.28 -41.73 8.31
CA TRP A 3 62.37 -42.46 9.57
C TRP A 3 62.64 -41.48 10.75
N THR A 4 61.87 -41.50 11.82
CA THR A 4 61.83 -42.56 12.85
C THR A 4 60.67 -42.33 13.87
N LEU A 5 60.09 -43.47 14.22
CA LEU A 5 59.27 -43.69 15.43
C LEU A 5 60.07 -43.44 16.72
N ASN A 6 59.42 -42.97 17.77
CA ASN A 6 59.80 -43.36 19.12
C ASN A 6 58.56 -43.47 20.03
N ARG A 7 58.30 -44.59 20.37
CA ARG A 7 57.85 -45.43 21.43
C ARG A 7 57.81 -44.81 22.78
N GLN A 8 56.63 -45.05 23.36
CA GLN A 8 56.43 -45.60 24.72
C GLN A 8 57.04 -44.87 25.91
N VAL A 9 56.23 -44.47 26.83
CA VAL A 9 56.35 -44.90 28.22
C VAL A 9 54.98 -45.02 28.84
N VAL A 10 54.65 -46.25 29.19
CA VAL A 10 53.53 -46.64 30.08
C VAL A 10 53.97 -46.36 31.51
N LEU A 11 53.24 -45.60 32.25
CA LEU A 11 53.27 -45.68 33.70
C LEU A 11 51.83 -45.69 34.23
N ALA A 12 51.49 -46.87 34.66
CA ALA A 12 50.32 -47.13 35.48
C ALA A 12 50.40 -46.39 36.81
N ASN A 13 49.40 -45.65 37.14
CA ASN A 13 49.16 -45.39 38.55
C ASN A 13 47.68 -45.56 38.89
N LYS A 14 47.48 -46.55 39.74
CA LYS A 14 46.21 -46.86 40.36
C LYS A 14 45.83 -45.73 41.31
N ALA A 15 44.62 -45.29 41.27
CA ALA A 15 43.74 -45.20 42.45
C ALA A 15 42.74 -44.04 42.34
N ARG A 16 41.56 -44.43 42.71
CA ARG A 16 40.42 -43.66 43.21
C ARG A 16 39.38 -43.17 42.17
N ALA A 17 38.43 -44.06 42.02
CA ALA A 17 37.13 -43.73 41.51
C ALA A 17 36.44 -42.71 42.41
N ALA A 18 36.30 -41.51 41.92
CA ALA A 18 35.34 -40.54 42.43
C ALA A 18 34.17 -40.53 41.43
N ILE A 19 33.08 -41.16 41.83
CA ILE A 19 31.82 -41.12 41.08
C ILE A 19 31.26 -39.70 41.27
N PHE A 20 31.48 -38.85 40.28
CA PHE A 20 30.75 -37.59 40.15
C PHE A 20 29.41 -37.91 39.51
N VAL A 21 28.36 -38.02 40.32
CA VAL A 21 26.99 -38.00 39.82
C VAL A 21 26.69 -36.54 39.44
N ILE A 22 26.84 -36.24 38.15
CA ILE A 22 26.32 -35.00 37.62
C ILE A 22 24.79 -35.18 37.50
N ALA A 23 24.07 -34.63 38.44
CA ALA A 23 22.65 -34.44 38.30
C ALA A 23 22.41 -33.44 37.16
N ALA A 24 22.09 -33.96 35.99
CA ALA A 24 21.59 -33.16 34.88
C ALA A 24 20.19 -32.68 35.28
N SER A 25 20.13 -31.45 35.82
CA SER A 25 18.87 -30.72 35.95
C SER A 25 18.38 -30.36 34.54
N ALA A 26 17.46 -31.18 34.03
CA ALA A 26 16.68 -30.85 32.85
C ALA A 26 15.84 -29.62 33.20
N GLN A 27 16.31 -28.45 32.78
CA GLN A 27 15.48 -27.27 32.74
C GLN A 27 14.49 -27.48 31.57
N ALA A 28 13.31 -27.94 31.90
CA ALA A 28 12.15 -27.90 31.03
C ALA A 28 11.81 -26.39 30.81
N GLY A 29 12.46 -25.79 29.81
CA GLY A 29 12.05 -24.47 29.33
C GLY A 29 10.62 -24.57 28.83
N SER A 30 9.69 -24.06 29.65
CA SER A 30 8.31 -23.85 29.23
C SER A 30 8.33 -22.83 28.12
N GLN A 31 8.43 -23.28 26.88
CA GLN A 31 8.16 -22.46 25.71
C GLN A 31 6.65 -22.22 25.72
N ALA A 32 6.26 -21.03 26.18
CA ALA A 32 4.91 -20.54 25.99
C ALA A 32 4.70 -20.46 24.46
N GLN A 33 4.08 -21.50 23.91
CA GLN A 33 3.61 -21.49 22.53
C GLN A 33 2.51 -20.42 22.48
N GLY A 34 2.87 -19.24 21.94
CA GLY A 34 1.90 -18.20 21.67
C GLY A 34 0.80 -18.80 20.79
N VAL A 35 -0.44 -18.74 21.30
CA VAL A 35 -1.61 -19.18 20.52
C VAL A 35 -1.58 -18.39 19.21
N PRO A 36 -1.58 -19.03 18.03
CA PRO A 36 -1.61 -18.31 16.77
C PRO A 36 -2.87 -17.46 16.72
N VAL A 37 -2.71 -16.14 16.76
CA VAL A 37 -3.84 -15.23 16.54
C VAL A 37 -4.18 -15.32 15.05
N PRO A 38 -5.37 -15.79 14.68
CA PRO A 38 -5.75 -15.85 13.28
C PRO A 38 -5.72 -14.42 12.70
N PRO A 39 -5.25 -14.25 11.46
CA PRO A 39 -5.27 -12.94 10.82
C PRO A 39 -6.70 -12.40 10.76
N PRO A 40 -6.90 -11.09 10.94
CA PRO A 40 -8.23 -10.51 10.87
C PRO A 40 -8.88 -10.85 9.52
N ALA A 41 -10.11 -11.30 9.53
CA ALA A 41 -10.86 -11.57 8.31
C ALA A 41 -11.09 -10.25 7.57
N VAL A 42 -10.53 -10.12 6.37
CA VAL A 42 -10.74 -8.95 5.49
C VAL A 42 -11.92 -9.27 4.57
N SER A 43 -12.92 -8.40 4.58
CA SER A 43 -14.05 -8.47 3.65
C SER A 43 -13.92 -7.37 2.60
N LEU A 44 -14.07 -7.73 1.32
CA LEU A 44 -14.08 -6.79 0.22
C LEU A 44 -15.53 -6.36 -0.07
N VAL A 45 -15.76 -5.04 0.00
CA VAL A 45 -17.06 -4.44 -0.33
C VAL A 45 -16.87 -3.53 -1.54
N PRO A 46 -17.53 -3.80 -2.68
CA PRO A 46 -17.47 -2.90 -3.83
C PRO A 46 -18.19 -1.59 -3.49
N VAL A 47 -17.52 -0.46 -3.72
CA VAL A 47 -18.05 0.89 -3.46
C VAL A 47 -18.75 1.44 -4.70
N ALA A 48 -18.18 1.26 -5.88
CA ALA A 48 -18.71 1.78 -7.13
C ALA A 48 -18.40 0.83 -8.29
N THR A 49 -19.21 0.92 -9.35
CA THR A 49 -19.06 0.18 -10.60
C THR A 49 -19.15 1.15 -11.79
N GLY A 50 -18.77 0.68 -12.99
CA GLY A 50 -18.88 1.49 -14.22
C GLY A 50 -17.74 2.51 -14.43
N LEU A 51 -16.67 2.45 -13.65
CA LEU A 51 -15.45 3.18 -13.92
C LEU A 51 -14.62 2.50 -15.01
N VAL A 52 -13.95 3.29 -15.84
CA VAL A 52 -13.13 2.80 -16.96
C VAL A 52 -11.67 3.00 -16.65
N HIS A 53 -10.95 1.91 -16.42
CA HIS A 53 -9.55 1.92 -16.04
C HIS A 53 -9.24 2.91 -14.89
N PRO A 54 -9.90 2.79 -13.73
CA PRO A 54 -9.61 3.64 -12.59
C PRO A 54 -8.17 3.45 -12.15
N TRP A 55 -7.51 4.56 -11.81
CA TRP A 55 -6.09 4.55 -11.46
C TRP A 55 -5.85 4.97 -10.00
N ALA A 56 -6.34 6.12 -9.62
CA ALA A 56 -6.15 6.65 -8.27
C ALA A 56 -7.45 7.16 -7.67
N VAL A 57 -7.47 7.22 -6.34
CA VAL A 57 -8.59 7.72 -5.55
C VAL A 57 -8.10 8.70 -4.49
N ALA A 58 -8.75 9.85 -4.38
CA ALA A 58 -8.60 10.78 -3.26
C ALA A 58 -9.91 10.89 -2.51
N PHE A 59 -9.82 10.98 -1.18
CA PHE A 59 -11.00 11.11 -0.32
C PHE A 59 -11.43 12.58 -0.26
N LEU A 60 -12.70 12.80 -0.50
CA LEU A 60 -13.31 14.10 -0.36
C LEU A 60 -14.09 14.16 0.98
N PRO A 61 -14.28 15.35 1.54
CA PRO A 61 -15.16 15.54 2.68
C PRO A 61 -16.55 14.93 2.39
N GLY A 62 -17.29 14.44 3.40
CA GLY A 62 -18.64 13.82 3.29
C GLY A 62 -18.65 12.40 2.71
N GLY A 63 -17.51 11.72 2.73
CA GLY A 63 -17.44 10.33 2.31
C GLY A 63 -17.49 10.11 0.79
N GLN A 64 -17.28 11.17 0.01
CA GLN A 64 -17.17 11.07 -1.43
C GLN A 64 -15.74 10.72 -1.84
N PHE A 65 -15.58 10.29 -3.08
CA PHE A 65 -14.30 9.94 -3.66
C PHE A 65 -14.09 10.70 -4.97
N LEU A 66 -12.87 11.14 -5.18
CA LEU A 66 -12.40 11.65 -6.45
C LEU A 66 -11.58 10.56 -7.11
N VAL A 67 -11.96 10.14 -8.31
CA VAL A 67 -11.35 9.00 -9.00
C VAL A 67 -10.82 9.44 -10.35
N THR A 68 -9.56 9.15 -10.63
CA THR A 68 -9.00 9.29 -11.97
C THR A 68 -9.26 8.04 -12.79
N GLU A 69 -9.66 8.25 -14.03
CA GLU A 69 -9.73 7.21 -15.05
C GLU A 69 -8.62 7.46 -16.09
N ARG A 70 -7.78 6.47 -16.33
CA ARG A 70 -6.62 6.58 -17.24
C ARG A 70 -6.90 7.26 -18.58
N PRO A 71 -8.06 7.05 -19.23
CA PRO A 71 -8.38 7.71 -20.49
C PRO A 71 -8.52 9.24 -20.42
N GLY A 72 -8.32 9.87 -19.26
CA GLY A 72 -8.35 11.32 -19.09
C GLY A 72 -9.64 11.86 -18.48
N ARG A 73 -10.33 11.05 -17.68
CA ARG A 73 -11.53 11.49 -16.97
C ARG A 73 -11.29 11.54 -15.48
N LEU A 74 -11.77 12.60 -14.86
CA LEU A 74 -11.82 12.76 -13.41
C LEU A 74 -13.28 12.68 -12.97
N ARG A 75 -13.58 11.78 -12.05
CA ARG A 75 -14.95 11.48 -11.60
C ARG A 75 -15.12 11.74 -10.13
N VAL A 76 -16.27 12.24 -9.74
CA VAL A 76 -16.69 12.21 -8.34
C VAL A 76 -17.63 11.02 -8.14
N VAL A 77 -17.33 10.22 -7.15
CA VAL A 77 -18.16 9.10 -6.71
C VAL A 77 -18.79 9.47 -5.38
N SER A 78 -20.11 9.37 -5.28
CA SER A 78 -20.83 9.67 -4.04
C SER A 78 -20.50 8.67 -2.93
N ALA A 79 -20.83 9.00 -1.69
CA ALA A 79 -20.73 8.09 -0.55
C ALA A 79 -21.54 6.78 -0.73
N THR A 80 -22.57 6.82 -1.60
CA THR A 80 -23.41 5.66 -1.94
C THR A 80 -22.95 4.91 -3.19
N GLY A 81 -21.79 5.28 -3.76
CA GLY A 81 -21.19 4.58 -4.89
C GLY A 81 -21.66 5.06 -6.27
N GLN A 82 -22.45 6.11 -6.36
CA GLN A 82 -22.88 6.64 -7.66
C GLN A 82 -21.73 7.40 -8.34
N VAL A 83 -21.44 7.03 -9.58
CA VAL A 83 -20.41 7.69 -10.39
C VAL A 83 -21.02 8.87 -11.12
N GLY A 84 -20.52 10.08 -10.79
CA GLY A 84 -20.93 11.32 -11.44
C GLY A 84 -20.37 11.48 -12.88
N PRO A 85 -20.75 12.54 -13.60
CA PRO A 85 -20.18 12.85 -14.91
C PRO A 85 -18.69 13.18 -14.80
N ALA A 86 -17.98 13.13 -15.95
CA ALA A 86 -16.60 13.57 -16.00
C ALA A 86 -16.50 15.07 -15.70
N LEU A 87 -15.56 15.45 -14.86
CA LEU A 87 -15.29 16.85 -14.55
C LEU A 87 -14.63 17.52 -15.75
N ALA A 88 -15.04 18.74 -16.03
CA ALA A 88 -14.42 19.58 -17.05
C ALA A 88 -13.09 20.14 -16.55
N GLY A 89 -12.20 20.56 -17.49
CA GLY A 89 -10.92 21.20 -17.18
C GLY A 89 -9.74 20.24 -17.01
N VAL A 90 -9.95 18.95 -17.19
CA VAL A 90 -8.85 17.97 -17.30
C VAL A 90 -8.22 18.11 -18.69
N PRO A 91 -6.88 18.22 -18.81
CA PRO A 91 -6.21 18.33 -20.09
C PRO A 91 -6.34 17.03 -20.90
N GLN A 92 -6.03 17.12 -22.19
CA GLN A 92 -5.84 15.91 -22.98
C GLN A 92 -4.66 15.11 -22.44
N VAL A 93 -4.81 13.80 -22.39
CA VAL A 93 -3.79 12.88 -21.90
C VAL A 93 -3.40 11.85 -22.95
N ALA A 94 -2.15 11.44 -22.93
CA ALA A 94 -1.65 10.33 -23.72
C ALA A 94 -1.91 9.01 -22.98
N ALA A 95 -3.04 8.36 -23.24
CA ALA A 95 -3.49 7.17 -22.52
C ALA A 95 -2.92 5.85 -23.07
N GLY A 96 -1.71 5.85 -23.64
CA GLY A 96 -1.02 4.66 -24.16
C GLY A 96 -0.04 4.07 -23.17
N GLY A 97 0.17 2.75 -23.20
CA GLY A 97 1.12 2.05 -22.31
C GLY A 97 0.85 2.34 -20.83
N GLN A 98 1.82 2.94 -20.15
CA GLN A 98 1.69 3.37 -18.74
C GLN A 98 1.18 4.81 -18.59
N GLY A 99 0.95 5.51 -19.68
CA GLY A 99 0.47 6.89 -19.69
C GLY A 99 -1.04 7.01 -19.44
N GLY A 100 -1.49 8.24 -19.24
CA GLY A 100 -2.89 8.61 -19.01
C GLY A 100 -3.05 9.64 -17.91
N LEU A 101 -4.26 9.78 -17.39
CA LEU A 101 -4.52 10.49 -16.15
C LEU A 101 -4.19 9.54 -14.98
N LEU A 102 -3.27 9.96 -14.14
CA LEU A 102 -2.64 9.07 -13.16
C LEU A 102 -3.07 9.46 -11.73
N ASP A 103 -2.11 9.76 -10.88
CA ASP A 103 -2.36 10.00 -9.46
C ASP A 103 -3.12 11.30 -9.19
N VAL A 104 -3.84 11.36 -8.07
CA VAL A 104 -4.57 12.54 -7.63
C VAL A 104 -4.54 12.66 -6.11
N VAL A 105 -4.31 13.89 -5.64
CA VAL A 105 -4.34 14.22 -4.21
C VAL A 105 -5.12 15.51 -3.99
N THR A 106 -5.72 15.62 -2.81
CA THR A 106 -6.33 16.87 -2.33
C THR A 106 -5.29 17.74 -1.64
N ASP A 107 -5.47 19.05 -1.73
CA ASP A 107 -4.70 20.00 -0.93
C ASP A 107 -4.98 19.80 0.58
N ASN A 108 -3.99 20.06 1.43
CA ASN A 108 -4.15 19.95 2.89
C ASN A 108 -5.28 20.86 3.42
N ASP A 109 -5.55 21.96 2.72
CA ASP A 109 -6.60 22.93 3.04
C ASP A 109 -7.82 22.82 2.10
N PHE A 110 -8.03 21.61 1.56
CA PHE A 110 -9.07 21.34 0.56
C PHE A 110 -10.46 21.84 0.96
N ALA A 111 -10.82 21.70 2.23
CA ALA A 111 -12.11 22.16 2.73
C ALA A 111 -12.38 23.65 2.44
N ARG A 112 -11.34 24.49 2.43
CA ARG A 112 -11.42 25.91 2.15
C ARG A 112 -11.12 26.28 0.70
N ASN A 113 -10.12 25.66 0.12
CA ASN A 113 -9.59 26.06 -1.18
C ASN A 113 -10.03 25.18 -2.36
N ARG A 114 -10.53 23.96 -2.08
CA ARG A 114 -10.97 22.95 -3.06
C ARG A 114 -9.94 22.61 -4.12
N ARG A 115 -8.66 22.76 -3.80
CA ARG A 115 -7.57 22.47 -4.71
C ARG A 115 -7.25 20.99 -4.72
N ILE A 116 -6.96 20.51 -5.90
CA ILE A 116 -6.43 19.17 -6.14
C ILE A 116 -5.19 19.27 -7.00
N TYR A 117 -4.35 18.26 -6.93
CA TYR A 117 -3.20 18.09 -7.79
C TYR A 117 -3.27 16.71 -8.41
N PHE A 118 -2.97 16.59 -9.67
CA PHE A 118 -2.94 15.32 -10.37
C PHE A 118 -1.80 15.23 -11.36
N CYS A 119 -1.34 14.01 -11.59
CA CYS A 119 -0.31 13.70 -12.57
C CYS A 119 -0.95 13.15 -13.85
N PHE A 120 -0.36 13.46 -14.98
CA PHE A 120 -0.82 12.94 -16.27
C PHE A 120 0.31 12.86 -17.28
N ALA A 121 0.15 12.04 -18.30
CA ALA A 121 1.04 11.98 -19.43
C ALA A 121 0.52 12.92 -20.53
N GLU A 122 1.35 13.86 -20.95
CA GLU A 122 1.01 14.83 -22.00
C GLU A 122 1.18 14.21 -23.39
N PRO A 123 0.27 14.48 -24.34
CA PRO A 123 0.49 14.12 -25.73
C PRO A 123 1.74 14.82 -26.27
N ALA A 124 2.68 14.07 -26.85
CA ALA A 124 3.88 14.61 -27.46
C ALA A 124 4.03 14.13 -28.91
N ALA A 125 4.52 14.99 -29.78
CA ALA A 125 4.93 14.59 -31.11
C ALA A 125 6.15 13.66 -31.02
N GLY A 126 6.03 12.42 -31.55
CA GLY A 126 7.13 11.44 -31.53
C GLY A 126 7.01 10.34 -30.48
N GLY A 127 5.91 10.28 -29.74
CA GLY A 127 5.56 9.09 -28.92
C GLY A 127 6.12 9.03 -27.49
N ALA A 128 7.08 9.88 -27.12
CA ALA A 128 7.50 10.02 -25.72
C ALA A 128 6.59 11.05 -25.03
N ALA A 129 5.72 10.61 -24.15
CA ALA A 129 4.84 11.49 -23.41
C ALA A 129 5.54 11.99 -22.13
N PRO A 130 5.89 13.28 -22.01
CA PRO A 130 6.37 13.83 -20.76
C PRO A 130 5.26 13.73 -19.70
N SER A 131 5.65 13.58 -18.45
CA SER A 131 4.70 13.61 -17.33
C SER A 131 4.55 15.04 -16.85
N GLY A 132 3.30 15.49 -16.73
CA GLY A 132 2.94 16.79 -16.17
C GLY A 132 2.26 16.63 -14.80
N VAL A 133 2.33 17.69 -14.00
CA VAL A 133 1.53 17.84 -12.78
C VAL A 133 0.67 19.08 -12.91
N MET A 134 -0.62 18.95 -12.72
CA MET A 134 -1.56 20.05 -12.78
C MET A 134 -2.24 20.29 -11.43
N ARG A 135 -2.43 21.57 -11.12
CA ARG A 135 -3.29 22.03 -10.04
C ARG A 135 -4.65 22.44 -10.61
N MET A 136 -5.73 21.96 -10.04
CA MET A 136 -7.09 22.31 -10.40
C MET A 136 -7.87 22.72 -9.17
N THR A 137 -8.80 23.67 -9.32
CA THR A 137 -9.76 24.02 -8.27
C THR A 137 -11.11 23.44 -8.64
N LEU A 138 -11.66 22.60 -7.78
CA LEU A 138 -12.96 22.01 -8.00
C LEU A 138 -14.06 23.07 -7.80
N PRO A 139 -15.12 23.03 -8.64
CA PRO A 139 -16.20 24.00 -8.53
C PRO A 139 -16.96 23.88 -7.20
N TRP A 140 -17.47 24.98 -6.69
CA TRP A 140 -18.17 25.04 -5.41
C TRP A 140 -19.47 24.22 -5.37
N TRP A 141 -20.13 24.05 -6.50
CA TRP A 141 -21.37 23.26 -6.60
C TRP A 141 -21.14 21.76 -6.36
N LEU A 142 -19.91 21.27 -6.47
CA LEU A 142 -19.55 19.95 -6.01
C LEU A 142 -19.84 19.77 -4.51
N SER A 143 -19.79 20.85 -3.72
CA SER A 143 -20.19 20.81 -2.32
C SER A 143 -21.71 20.79 -2.14
N SER A 144 -22.49 21.25 -3.12
CA SER A 144 -23.97 21.27 -3.06
C SER A 144 -24.61 19.91 -3.35
N PHE A 145 -23.90 19.01 -4.02
CA PHE A 145 -24.30 17.60 -4.13
C PHE A 145 -24.40 16.89 -2.76
N TRP A 146 -23.90 17.52 -1.72
CA TRP A 146 -23.94 17.03 -0.34
C TRP A 146 -25.26 17.33 0.36
N ALA A 147 -25.87 18.45 0.05
CA ALA A 147 -27.07 18.92 0.78
C ALA A 147 -28.33 18.15 0.39
N SER A 148 -28.37 17.54 -0.79
CA SER A 148 -29.56 16.81 -1.25
C SER A 148 -29.60 15.34 -0.78
N SER A 149 -28.50 14.81 -0.28
CA SER A 149 -28.43 13.42 0.23
C SER A 149 -28.75 13.29 1.73
N LEU A 150 -28.99 14.41 2.41
CA LEU A 150 -29.34 14.46 3.85
C LEU A 150 -30.81 14.80 4.10
N ARG A 151 -31.72 14.54 3.18
CA ARG A 151 -33.15 14.54 3.48
C ARG A 151 -33.54 13.13 3.90
N TRP A 152 -33.65 12.98 5.21
CA TRP A 152 -34.38 11.92 5.92
C TRP A 152 -35.87 12.20 5.83
#